data_f729889b89411fe3276f0628fd12a65a
#
_entry.id   f729889b89411fe3276f0628fd12a65a
#
_cell.length_a   1.000
_cell.length_b   1.000
_cell.length_c   1.000
_cell.angle_alpha   90.00
_cell.angle_beta   90.00
_cell.angle_gamma   90.00
#
_symmetry.space_group_name_H-M   'P 1'
#
loop_
_entity.id
_entity.type
_entity.pdbx_description
1 polymer ?
#
loop_
_entity_poly.entity_id
_entity_poly.type
_entity_poly.pdbx_seq_one_letter_code
_entity_poly.pdbx_strand_id
1 'polypeptide(L)'
;MAQTPHGIKFESNRPVIMGKNGMVCAGQPLAAQAGMAILQKGGNAVDAAIATAAALNVVEPNMSGIGGDGYIMIYNKAANKIDICNATGAAPYATDVDWYRANGIPSKGIMSLSVPGLVDGWMAAHE
;
A
#
# COMPACT_ATOMS: atom_id res chain seq x y z
N MET A 1 0.41 -20.31 19.13
CA MET A 1 -0.76 -20.02 18.29
C MET A 1 -1.52 -18.86 18.94
N ALA A 2 -1.67 -17.73 18.26
CA ALA A 2 -2.44 -16.61 18.78
C ALA A 2 -3.94 -16.93 18.63
N GLN A 3 -4.67 -16.93 19.72
CA GLN A 3 -6.14 -16.99 19.68
C GLN A 3 -6.68 -15.59 19.40
N THR A 4 -7.53 -15.46 18.37
CA THR A 4 -8.29 -14.23 18.16
C THR A 4 -9.37 -14.07 19.23
N PRO A 5 -9.80 -12.85 19.58
CA PRO A 5 -10.82 -12.58 20.58
C PRO A 5 -12.17 -13.30 20.35
N HIS A 6 -12.39 -13.82 19.16
CA HIS A 6 -13.63 -14.51 18.75
C HIS A 6 -13.49 -16.04 18.60
N GLY A 7 -12.38 -16.62 19.09
CA GLY A 7 -12.18 -18.08 19.04
C GLY A 7 -11.99 -18.66 17.63
N ILE A 8 -11.84 -17.83 16.59
CA ILE A 8 -11.58 -18.30 15.24
C ILE A 8 -10.11 -18.72 15.14
N LYS A 9 -9.90 -20.00 14.87
CA LYS A 9 -8.58 -20.57 14.65
C LYS A 9 -8.23 -20.48 13.15
N PHE A 10 -7.28 -19.60 12.82
CA PHE A 10 -6.74 -19.55 11.46
C PHE A 10 -5.64 -20.60 11.32
N GLU A 11 -5.88 -21.60 10.52
CA GLU A 11 -4.86 -22.59 10.12
C GLU A 11 -4.44 -22.28 8.70
N SER A 12 -3.16 -21.94 8.52
CA SER A 12 -2.57 -21.80 7.20
C SER A 12 -1.95 -23.13 6.79
N ASN A 13 -2.40 -23.68 5.67
CA ASN A 13 -1.81 -24.87 5.05
C ASN A 13 -0.59 -24.54 4.17
N ARG A 14 -0.17 -23.28 4.15
CA ARG A 14 1.01 -22.85 3.39
C ARG A 14 2.26 -23.02 4.25
N PRO A 15 3.34 -23.57 3.70
CA PRO A 15 4.62 -23.65 4.41
C PRO A 15 5.18 -22.23 4.66
N VAL A 16 6.04 -22.13 5.66
CA VAL A 16 6.84 -20.90 5.85
C VAL A 16 7.80 -20.79 4.66
N ILE A 17 7.73 -19.66 3.96
CA ILE A 17 8.59 -19.35 2.83
C ILE A 17 9.70 -18.43 3.30
N MET A 18 10.94 -18.77 2.97
CA MET A 18 12.14 -18.00 3.31
C MET A 18 12.88 -17.62 2.04
N GLY A 19 13.23 -16.32 1.91
CA GLY A 19 14.08 -15.82 0.84
C GLY A 19 15.51 -15.61 1.31
N LYS A 20 16.50 -16.06 0.52
CA LYS A 20 17.92 -15.84 0.81
C LYS A 20 18.38 -14.42 0.49
N ASN A 21 17.95 -13.87 -0.64
CA ASN A 21 18.44 -12.61 -1.17
C ASN A 21 17.41 -11.47 -1.10
N GLY A 22 16.16 -11.82 -0.93
CA GLY A 22 15.04 -10.88 -0.84
C GLY A 22 13.71 -11.59 -0.87
N MET A 23 12.66 -10.87 -0.55
CA MET A 23 11.30 -11.38 -0.52
C MET A 23 10.32 -10.29 -0.87
N VAL A 24 9.25 -10.64 -1.58
CA VAL A 24 8.10 -9.78 -1.85
C VAL A 24 6.85 -10.47 -1.35
N CYS A 25 6.01 -9.75 -0.62
CA CYS A 25 4.72 -10.23 -0.13
C CYS A 25 3.62 -9.27 -0.59
N ALA A 26 2.52 -9.81 -1.10
CA ALA A 26 1.35 -9.04 -1.50
C ALA A 26 0.08 -9.89 -1.33
N GLY A 27 -1.08 -9.24 -1.29
CA GLY A 27 -2.37 -9.91 -1.23
C GLY A 27 -2.66 -10.81 -2.44
N GLN A 28 -2.06 -10.46 -3.60
CA GLN A 28 -2.27 -11.16 -4.86
C GLN A 28 -0.93 -11.68 -5.42
N PRO A 29 -0.82 -12.99 -5.78
CA PRO A 29 0.44 -13.59 -6.22
C PRO A 29 1.08 -12.95 -7.45
N LEU A 30 0.29 -12.50 -8.43
CA LEU A 30 0.80 -11.84 -9.63
C LEU A 30 1.47 -10.51 -9.31
N ALA A 31 0.95 -9.78 -8.32
CA ALA A 31 1.59 -8.56 -7.85
C ALA A 31 2.93 -8.84 -7.15
N ALA A 32 2.98 -9.87 -6.30
CA ALA A 32 4.24 -10.30 -5.68
C ALA A 32 5.27 -10.75 -6.74
N GLN A 33 4.83 -11.38 -7.82
CA GLN A 33 5.65 -11.76 -8.95
C GLN A 33 6.26 -10.55 -9.68
N ALA A 34 5.46 -9.48 -9.88
CA ALA A 34 5.95 -8.25 -10.49
C ALA A 34 7.10 -7.62 -9.68
N GLY A 35 6.92 -7.50 -8.35
CA GLY A 35 7.99 -7.01 -7.47
C GLY A 35 9.23 -7.93 -7.45
N MET A 36 9.03 -9.24 -7.42
CA MET A 36 10.13 -10.20 -7.46
C MET A 36 10.92 -10.10 -8.77
N ALA A 37 10.25 -9.87 -9.90
CA ALA A 37 10.91 -9.65 -11.19
C ALA A 37 11.83 -8.41 -11.19
N ILE A 38 11.44 -7.36 -10.46
CA ILE A 38 12.27 -6.17 -10.28
C ILE A 38 13.51 -6.48 -9.45
N LEU A 39 13.37 -7.17 -8.32
CA LEU A 39 14.51 -7.60 -7.51
C LEU A 39 15.50 -8.47 -8.31
N GLN A 40 14.99 -9.40 -9.12
CA GLN A 40 15.82 -10.28 -9.98
C GLN A 40 16.59 -9.51 -11.06
N LYS A 41 16.07 -8.35 -11.50
CA LYS A 41 16.75 -7.46 -12.44
C LYS A 41 17.75 -6.51 -11.77
N GLY A 42 17.90 -6.58 -10.45
CA GLY A 42 18.82 -5.74 -9.69
C GLY A 42 18.20 -4.47 -9.10
N GLY A 43 16.89 -4.30 -9.20
CA GLY A 43 16.17 -3.22 -8.51
C GLY A 43 16.21 -3.38 -7.00
N ASN A 44 16.01 -2.28 -6.29
CA ASN A 44 15.99 -2.25 -4.83
C ASN A 44 14.59 -2.60 -4.26
N ALA A 45 14.45 -2.59 -2.95
CA ALA A 45 13.20 -2.93 -2.27
C ALA A 45 12.08 -1.91 -2.57
N VAL A 46 12.42 -0.63 -2.78
CA VAL A 46 11.46 0.43 -3.11
C VAL A 46 10.94 0.21 -4.53
N ASP A 47 11.83 -0.04 -5.50
CA ASP A 47 11.44 -0.35 -6.88
C ASP A 47 10.48 -1.55 -6.93
N ALA A 48 10.81 -2.60 -6.18
CA ALA A 48 9.98 -3.80 -6.09
C ALA A 48 8.62 -3.53 -5.43
N ALA A 49 8.58 -2.71 -4.40
CA ALA A 49 7.34 -2.34 -3.72
C ALA A 49 6.42 -1.52 -4.63
N ILE A 50 6.96 -0.54 -5.37
CA ILE A 50 6.22 0.26 -6.34
C ILE A 50 5.66 -0.62 -7.46
N ALA A 51 6.49 -1.51 -8.04
CA ALA A 51 6.03 -2.44 -9.07
C ALA A 51 4.92 -3.39 -8.57
N THR A 52 5.05 -3.86 -7.33
CA THR A 52 4.02 -4.69 -6.68
C THR A 52 2.72 -3.91 -6.50
N ALA A 53 2.78 -2.67 -5.99
CA ALA A 53 1.63 -1.81 -5.78
C ALA A 53 0.96 -1.44 -7.11
N ALA A 54 1.73 -1.13 -8.15
CA ALA A 54 1.19 -0.86 -9.48
C ALA A 54 0.47 -2.09 -10.08
N ALA A 55 1.03 -3.28 -9.90
CA ALA A 55 0.38 -4.51 -10.36
C ALA A 55 -0.92 -4.79 -9.59
N LEU A 56 -1.00 -4.48 -8.27
CA LEU A 56 -2.22 -4.62 -7.48
C LEU A 56 -3.38 -3.80 -8.05
N ASN A 57 -3.11 -2.62 -8.62
CA ASN A 57 -4.16 -1.79 -9.24
C ASN A 57 -4.87 -2.50 -10.41
N VAL A 58 -4.21 -3.48 -11.02
CA VAL A 58 -4.76 -4.27 -12.14
C VAL A 58 -5.37 -5.58 -11.67
N VAL A 59 -4.70 -6.28 -10.75
CA VAL A 59 -5.10 -7.64 -10.34
C VAL A 59 -6.02 -7.67 -9.13
N GLU A 60 -6.13 -6.55 -8.41
CA GLU A 60 -7.00 -6.37 -7.23
C GLU A 60 -7.66 -4.97 -7.24
N PRO A 61 -8.37 -4.59 -8.33
CA PRO A 61 -8.84 -3.23 -8.55
C PRO A 61 -9.92 -2.76 -7.57
N ASN A 62 -10.52 -3.67 -6.83
CA ASN A 62 -11.50 -3.36 -5.78
C ASN A 62 -10.85 -2.84 -4.48
N MET A 63 -9.54 -3.04 -4.29
CA MET A 63 -8.80 -2.65 -3.10
C MET A 63 -7.68 -1.66 -3.39
N SER A 64 -7.28 -1.51 -4.65
CA SER A 64 -6.14 -0.68 -5.04
C SER A 64 -6.40 0.07 -6.33
N GLY A 65 -5.94 1.32 -6.43
CA GLY A 65 -6.09 2.14 -7.63
C GLY A 65 -5.18 3.36 -7.60
N ILE A 66 -4.73 3.79 -8.80
CA ILE A 66 -3.86 4.97 -8.96
C ILE A 66 -4.52 6.30 -8.55
N GLY A 67 -5.83 6.33 -8.48
CA GLY A 67 -6.62 7.46 -7.98
C GLY A 67 -6.84 7.43 -6.46
N GLY A 68 -6.15 6.57 -5.74
CA GLY A 68 -6.26 6.40 -4.29
C GLY A 68 -5.12 7.03 -3.50
N ASP A 69 -5.00 6.54 -2.30
CA ASP A 69 -4.10 7.02 -1.27
C ASP A 69 -3.16 5.89 -0.80
N GLY A 70 -2.11 6.24 -0.06
CA GLY A 70 -1.22 5.24 0.52
C GLY A 70 -0.28 5.78 1.57
N TYR A 71 0.29 4.86 2.33
CA TYR A 71 1.42 5.11 3.22
C TYR A 71 2.58 4.24 2.80
N ILE A 72 3.78 4.81 2.77
CA ILE A 72 5.00 4.12 2.40
C ILE A 72 5.96 4.22 3.57
N MET A 73 6.44 3.07 4.05
CA MET A 73 7.44 3.00 5.09
C MET A 73 8.70 2.33 4.54
N ILE A 74 9.82 2.99 4.63
CA ILE A 74 11.11 2.53 4.12
C ILE A 74 12.11 2.47 5.26
N TYR A 75 12.72 1.31 5.50
CA TYR A 75 13.86 1.19 6.38
C TYR A 75 15.16 1.22 5.58
N ASN A 76 15.94 2.27 5.75
CA ASN A 76 17.27 2.39 5.18
C ASN A 76 18.31 1.85 6.15
N LYS A 77 18.84 0.65 5.87
CA LYS A 77 19.82 -0.02 6.74
C LYS A 77 21.13 0.76 6.85
N ALA A 78 21.60 1.39 5.77
CA ALA A 78 22.88 2.12 5.77
C ALA A 78 22.81 3.35 6.68
N ALA A 79 21.69 4.06 6.67
CA ALA A 79 21.45 5.22 7.53
C ALA A 79 20.87 4.83 8.90
N ASN A 80 20.49 3.57 9.12
CA ASN A 80 19.72 3.08 10.27
C ASN A 80 18.50 3.95 10.57
N LYS A 81 17.74 4.28 9.52
CA LYS A 81 16.64 5.24 9.58
C LYS A 81 15.38 4.64 8.95
N ILE A 82 14.24 4.98 9.53
CA ILE A 82 12.92 4.74 8.93
C ILE A 82 12.41 6.07 8.37
N ASP A 83 12.08 6.08 7.09
CA ASP A 83 11.41 7.16 6.40
C ASP A 83 9.96 6.77 6.15
N ILE A 84 9.03 7.71 6.38
CA ILE A 84 7.60 7.50 6.17
C ILE A 84 7.10 8.58 5.22
N CYS A 85 6.53 8.16 4.10
CA CYS A 85 5.81 9.02 3.18
C CYS A 85 4.31 8.85 3.41
N ASN A 86 3.64 9.95 3.74
CA ASN A 86 2.18 10.02 3.75
C ASN A 86 1.72 10.49 2.37
N ALA A 87 1.27 9.55 1.56
CA ALA A 87 0.72 9.78 0.23
C ALA A 87 -0.83 9.79 0.25
N THR A 88 -1.44 10.12 1.37
CA THR A 88 -2.87 10.43 1.41
C THR A 88 -3.10 11.83 0.86
N GLY A 89 -4.02 11.96 -0.08
CA GLY A 89 -4.36 13.26 -0.65
C GLY A 89 -4.99 14.20 0.38
N ALA A 90 -4.75 15.48 0.19
CA ALA A 90 -5.40 16.51 0.99
C ALA A 90 -6.90 16.59 0.69
N ALA A 91 -7.67 17.14 1.62
CA ALA A 91 -9.04 17.52 1.33
C ALA A 91 -9.06 18.63 0.25
N PRO A 92 -10.00 18.57 -0.72
CA PRO A 92 -10.15 19.66 -1.68
C PRO A 92 -10.39 21.02 -1.02
N TYR A 93 -9.90 22.10 -1.61
CA TYR A 93 -10.10 23.45 -1.07
C TYR A 93 -11.58 23.86 -0.95
N ALA A 94 -12.46 23.26 -1.74
CA ALA A 94 -13.90 23.46 -1.69
C ALA A 94 -14.60 22.66 -0.58
N THR A 95 -13.85 21.97 0.28
CA THR A 95 -14.42 21.16 1.36
C THR A 95 -15.10 22.05 2.39
N ASP A 96 -16.39 21.82 2.61
CA ASP A 96 -17.18 22.47 3.66
C ASP A 96 -17.13 21.63 4.95
N VAL A 97 -16.32 22.07 5.90
CA VAL A 97 -16.12 21.38 7.19
C VAL A 97 -17.42 21.31 8.00
N ASP A 98 -18.25 22.35 7.95
CA ASP A 98 -19.49 22.37 8.73
C ASP A 98 -20.54 21.43 8.15
N TRP A 99 -20.55 21.27 6.82
CA TRP A 99 -21.35 20.23 6.18
C TRP A 99 -20.97 18.83 6.68
N TYR A 100 -19.67 18.52 6.73
CA TYR A 100 -19.19 17.20 7.20
C TYR A 100 -19.44 16.97 8.68
N ARG A 101 -19.36 18.02 9.52
CA ARG A 101 -19.71 17.94 10.93
C ARG A 101 -21.17 17.60 11.15
N ALA A 102 -22.05 18.17 10.33
CA ALA A 102 -23.49 17.96 10.41
C ALA A 102 -23.95 16.61 9.82
N ASN A 103 -23.30 16.12 8.76
CA ASN A 103 -23.76 14.98 7.97
C ASN A 103 -22.86 13.73 8.08
N GLY A 104 -21.66 13.86 8.67
CA GLY A 104 -20.66 12.82 8.68
C GLY A 104 -19.96 12.67 7.32
N ILE A 105 -18.95 11.78 7.25
CA ILE A 105 -18.24 11.46 6.01
C ILE A 105 -18.99 10.32 5.31
N PRO A 106 -19.52 10.51 4.09
CA PRO A 106 -20.17 9.45 3.35
C PRO A 106 -19.19 8.32 3.01
N SER A 107 -19.67 7.09 2.96
CA SER A 107 -18.84 5.94 2.56
C SER A 107 -18.72 5.79 1.04
N LYS A 108 -19.46 6.56 0.26
CA LYS A 108 -19.50 6.49 -1.22
C LYS A 108 -19.78 7.86 -1.82
N GLY A 109 -19.36 8.04 -3.08
CA GLY A 109 -19.61 9.23 -3.87
C GLY A 109 -18.53 10.30 -3.72
N ILE A 110 -18.73 11.42 -4.41
CA ILE A 110 -17.73 12.49 -4.53
C ILE A 110 -17.30 13.09 -3.18
N MET A 111 -18.21 13.13 -2.22
CA MET A 111 -17.94 13.67 -0.90
C MET A 111 -17.11 12.73 0.01
N SER A 112 -16.79 11.52 -0.46
CA SER A 112 -15.90 10.57 0.25
C SER A 112 -14.50 10.52 -0.34
N LEU A 113 -14.20 11.29 -1.37
CA LEU A 113 -12.92 11.24 -2.09
C LEU A 113 -11.95 12.29 -1.53
N SER A 114 -10.68 11.87 -1.37
CA SER A 114 -9.54 12.78 -1.22
C SER A 114 -8.96 13.14 -2.59
N VAL A 115 -8.07 14.12 -2.64
CA VAL A 115 -7.24 14.36 -3.84
C VAL A 115 -6.26 13.20 -3.98
N PRO A 116 -6.17 12.52 -5.14
CA PRO A 116 -5.28 11.38 -5.32
C PRO A 116 -3.81 11.71 -5.02
N GLY A 117 -3.20 10.95 -4.12
CA GLY A 117 -1.81 11.16 -3.69
C GLY A 117 -0.87 9.97 -3.95
N LEU A 118 -1.41 8.79 -4.30
CA LEU A 118 -0.63 7.55 -4.36
C LEU A 118 0.53 7.60 -5.34
N VAL A 119 0.32 8.12 -6.56
CA VAL A 119 1.36 8.18 -7.60
C VAL A 119 2.48 9.16 -7.21
N ASP A 120 2.12 10.30 -6.62
CA ASP A 120 3.09 11.27 -6.11
C ASP A 120 3.95 10.64 -5.00
N GLY A 121 3.33 9.88 -4.10
CA GLY A 121 4.04 9.11 -3.07
C GLY A 121 5.00 8.06 -3.63
N TRP A 122 4.63 7.38 -4.73
CA TRP A 122 5.56 6.45 -5.40
C TRP A 122 6.77 7.17 -5.98
N MET A 123 6.55 8.33 -6.60
CA MET A 123 7.66 9.13 -7.16
C MET A 123 8.58 9.63 -6.04
N ALA A 124 8.02 10.18 -4.97
CA ALA A 124 8.80 10.62 -3.81
C ALA A 124 9.57 9.50 -3.10
N ALA A 125 9.04 8.28 -3.12
CA ALA A 125 9.73 7.11 -2.54
C ALA A 125 10.83 6.55 -3.45
N HIS A 126 10.73 6.79 -4.77
CA HIS A 126 11.70 6.31 -5.77
C HIS A 126 12.95 7.19 -5.84
N GLU A 127 12.87 8.48 -5.49
CA GLU A 127 14.00 9.43 -5.42
C GLU A 127 14.97 9.14 -4.25
#